data_160ad0c814fc0801e9daac533f813a18
#
_entry.id   160ad0c814fc0801e9daac533f813a18
#
_cell.length_a   1.000
_cell.length_b   1.000
_cell.length_c   1.000
_cell.angle_alpha   90.00
_cell.angle_beta   90.00
_cell.angle_gamma   90.00
#
_symmetry.space_group_name_H-M   'P 1'
#
loop_
_entity.id
_entity.type
_entity.pdbx_description
1 polymer ?
#
loop_
_entity_poly.entity_id
_entity_poly.type
_entity_poly.pdbx_seq_one_letter_code
_entity_poly.pdbx_strand_id
1 'polypeptide(L)'
;LEEFAMLLRNDAVEGKGINTLQNADRIFLVTKRHTERLQQMFGLSHGRHQPAEQSLDVPAEFRDQLGQLVRPYLTIADALAADDPNSASAAVPLLQQSVSSINAQSLSAKTMERWNVEMKSLSAIVARLSKATDIDALRSAFALMSDELLTLHRTFGLPNSDQLFELHCPMAFDGRGASWIQIDDAVRNPYYGPSMLKCADKVEPLSEKQPPADEHSGHNRG
;
A
#
# COMPACT_ATOMS: atom_id res chain seq x y z
N LEU A 1 -1.75 23.91 9.68
CA LEU A 1 -2.08 23.62 11.09
C LEU A 1 -3.29 24.43 11.56
N GLU A 2 -3.43 25.73 11.21
CA GLU A 2 -4.57 26.58 11.60
C GLU A 2 -5.88 26.15 10.94
N GLU A 3 -5.88 25.84 9.64
CA GLU A 3 -7.06 25.29 8.92
C GLU A 3 -7.54 23.96 9.54
N PHE A 4 -6.62 23.16 10.00
CA PHE A 4 -6.89 21.89 10.67
C PHE A 4 -7.55 22.10 12.03
N ALA A 5 -7.05 23.05 12.82
CA ALA A 5 -7.63 23.43 14.09
C ALA A 5 -9.04 24.05 13.92
N MET A 6 -9.30 24.75 12.81
CA MET A 6 -10.60 25.30 12.47
C MET A 6 -11.61 24.20 12.11
N LEU A 7 -11.23 23.21 11.33
CA LEU A 7 -12.11 22.07 10.98
C LEU A 7 -12.53 21.27 12.23
N LEU A 8 -11.59 20.98 13.13
CA LEU A 8 -11.91 20.30 14.39
C LEU A 8 -12.78 21.14 15.31
N ARG A 9 -12.66 22.46 15.28
CA ARG A 9 -13.44 23.37 16.11
C ARG A 9 -14.87 23.54 15.61
N ASN A 10 -15.07 23.59 14.29
CA ASN A 10 -16.40 23.68 13.67
C ASN A 10 -17.22 22.39 13.88
N ASP A 11 -16.61 21.22 13.74
CA ASP A 11 -17.30 19.94 13.98
C ASP A 11 -17.73 19.76 15.45
N ALA A 12 -16.96 20.31 16.38
CA ALA A 12 -17.29 20.30 17.81
C ALA A 12 -18.44 21.25 18.16
N VAL A 13 -18.58 22.38 17.45
CA VAL A 13 -19.61 23.39 17.69
C VAL A 13 -20.97 23.00 17.08
N GLU A 14 -20.98 22.26 15.96
CA GLU A 14 -22.23 21.90 15.27
C GLU A 14 -22.93 20.67 15.86
N GLY A 15 -22.39 19.98 16.88
CA GLY A 15 -23.04 18.86 17.55
C GLY A 15 -23.37 17.66 16.64
N LYS A 16 -22.91 17.69 15.40
CA LYS A 16 -23.02 16.57 14.48
C LYS A 16 -22.05 15.52 14.97
N GLY A 17 -22.60 14.40 15.45
CA GLY A 17 -21.82 13.25 15.90
C GLY A 17 -20.70 12.99 14.90
N ILE A 18 -19.49 13.25 15.33
CA ILE A 18 -18.29 13.20 14.53
C ILE A 18 -18.23 11.80 13.96
N ASN A 19 -18.33 11.69 12.66
CA ASN A 19 -17.95 10.48 11.96
C ASN A 19 -16.40 10.45 11.97
N THR A 20 -15.89 10.23 13.20
CA THR A 20 -14.49 10.39 13.60
C THR A 20 -13.55 9.58 12.71
N LEU A 21 -14.03 8.47 12.15
CA LEU A 21 -13.25 7.64 11.24
C LEU A 21 -13.12 8.25 9.84
N GLN A 22 -14.19 8.79 9.28
CA GLN A 22 -14.14 9.45 7.96
C GLN A 22 -13.33 10.75 8.01
N ASN A 23 -13.40 11.48 9.11
CA ASN A 23 -12.63 12.69 9.30
C ASN A 23 -11.16 12.41 9.59
N ALA A 24 -10.82 11.37 10.35
CA ALA A 24 -9.45 10.95 10.57
C ALA A 24 -8.74 10.55 9.25
N ASP A 25 -9.45 9.87 8.36
CA ASP A 25 -8.93 9.50 7.04
C ASP A 25 -8.73 10.71 6.13
N ARG A 26 -9.68 11.64 6.12
CA ARG A 26 -9.55 12.92 5.40
C ARG A 26 -8.35 13.72 5.91
N ILE A 27 -8.18 13.77 7.21
CA ILE A 27 -7.09 14.44 7.90
C ILE A 27 -5.75 13.83 7.54
N PHE A 28 -5.63 12.49 7.59
CA PHE A 28 -4.40 11.80 7.24
C PHE A 28 -4.01 12.04 5.77
N LEU A 29 -4.96 11.95 4.86
CA LEU A 29 -4.73 12.19 3.43
C LEU A 29 -4.40 13.65 3.12
N VAL A 30 -5.06 14.62 3.79
CA VAL A 30 -4.78 16.04 3.63
C VAL A 30 -3.39 16.38 4.20
N THR A 31 -3.02 15.82 5.35
CA THR A 31 -1.72 16.06 5.98
C THR A 31 -0.58 15.50 5.12
N LYS A 32 -0.72 14.27 4.61
CA LYS A 32 0.25 13.66 3.69
C LYS A 32 0.45 14.53 2.45
N ARG A 33 -0.63 14.97 1.80
CA ARG A 33 -0.58 15.87 0.64
C ARG A 33 0.04 17.22 0.92
N HIS A 34 -0.31 17.81 2.06
CA HIS A 34 0.24 19.12 2.41
C HIS A 34 1.74 19.03 2.63
N THR A 35 2.19 17.95 3.25
CA THR A 35 3.62 17.67 3.43
C THR A 35 4.33 17.47 2.09
N GLU A 36 3.77 16.68 1.18
CA GLU A 36 4.31 16.46 -0.16
C GLU A 36 4.33 17.74 -1.00
N ARG A 37 3.25 18.54 -0.94
CA ARG A 37 3.16 19.81 -1.67
C ARG A 37 4.10 20.88 -1.10
N LEU A 38 4.28 20.94 0.21
CA LEU A 38 5.28 21.81 0.84
C LEU A 38 6.70 21.38 0.46
N GLN A 39 6.97 20.07 0.43
CA GLN A 39 8.24 19.54 -0.05
C GLN A 39 8.53 19.94 -1.50
N GLN A 40 7.53 19.89 -2.39
CA GLN A 40 7.65 20.36 -3.78
C GLN A 40 7.83 21.88 -3.90
N MET A 41 7.04 22.66 -3.16
CA MET A 41 7.07 24.14 -3.25
C MET A 41 8.36 24.76 -2.71
N PHE A 42 8.96 24.17 -1.68
CA PHE A 42 10.18 24.70 -1.07
C PHE A 42 11.45 24.09 -1.63
N GLY A 43 11.36 23.32 -2.74
CA GLY A 43 12.53 22.62 -3.27
C GLY A 43 13.14 21.66 -2.24
N LEU A 44 12.37 21.33 -1.19
CA LEU A 44 12.69 20.33 -0.21
C LEU A 44 12.43 18.91 -0.78
N SER A 45 12.07 18.83 -2.07
CA SER A 45 12.44 17.68 -2.87
C SER A 45 13.96 17.64 -2.80
N HIS A 46 14.41 17.18 -1.67
CA HIS A 46 15.78 16.78 -1.56
C HIS A 46 15.97 15.75 -2.66
N GLY A 47 16.79 16.11 -3.64
CA GLY A 47 17.74 15.17 -4.19
C GLY A 47 18.69 14.64 -3.10
N ARG A 48 18.26 14.42 -1.89
CA ARG A 48 18.58 13.25 -1.17
C ARG A 48 17.87 12.16 -1.95
N HIS A 49 18.65 11.45 -2.77
CA HIS A 49 18.57 10.01 -2.64
C HIS A 49 18.26 9.74 -1.15
N GLN A 50 16.97 9.53 -0.78
CA GLN A 50 16.73 8.61 0.31
C GLN A 50 17.54 7.41 -0.12
N PRO A 51 18.57 7.01 0.63
CA PRO A 51 19.31 5.79 0.30
C PRO A 51 18.20 4.80 0.08
N ALA A 52 18.14 4.23 -1.13
CA ALA A 52 17.06 3.31 -1.53
C ALA A 52 16.84 2.47 -0.31
N GLU A 53 15.65 2.61 0.35
CA GLU A 53 15.41 2.00 1.66
C GLU A 53 15.79 0.56 1.45
N GLN A 54 16.98 0.19 1.95
CA GLN A 54 17.53 -1.14 1.75
C GLN A 54 16.50 -2.04 2.42
N SER A 55 15.96 -2.99 1.67
CA SER A 55 15.04 -3.95 2.24
C SER A 55 15.69 -4.51 3.51
N LEU A 56 14.95 -4.52 4.59
CA LEU A 56 15.46 -5.04 5.85
C LEU A 56 15.74 -6.52 5.67
N ASP A 57 16.88 -6.97 6.16
CA ASP A 57 17.19 -8.39 6.17
C ASP A 57 16.26 -9.12 7.15
N VAL A 58 15.47 -10.03 6.59
CA VAL A 58 14.50 -10.83 7.32
C VAL A 58 14.62 -12.31 6.92
N PRO A 59 14.29 -13.25 7.82
CA PRO A 59 14.29 -14.67 7.50
C PRO A 59 13.38 -14.98 6.30
N ALA A 60 13.79 -15.94 5.46
CA ALA A 60 13.00 -16.39 4.31
C ALA A 60 11.59 -16.84 4.70
N GLU A 61 11.46 -17.55 5.84
CA GLU A 61 10.17 -17.97 6.39
C GLU A 61 9.23 -16.79 6.66
N PHE A 62 9.76 -15.66 7.13
CA PHE A 62 8.94 -14.46 7.33
C PHE A 62 8.48 -13.86 5.98
N ARG A 63 9.35 -13.82 4.98
CA ARG A 63 8.97 -13.38 3.62
C ARG A 63 7.92 -14.30 3.01
N ASP A 64 8.04 -15.61 3.20
CA ASP A 64 7.05 -16.59 2.71
C ASP A 64 5.68 -16.36 3.34
N GLN A 65 5.63 -15.99 4.62
CA GLN A 65 4.37 -15.63 5.27
C GLN A 65 3.79 -14.32 4.71
N LEU A 66 4.61 -13.31 4.41
CA LEU A 66 4.16 -12.10 3.71
C LEU A 66 3.62 -12.43 2.31
N GLY A 67 4.23 -13.38 1.62
CA GLY A 67 3.76 -13.87 0.31
C GLY A 67 2.35 -14.45 0.34
N GLN A 68 1.90 -14.98 1.49
CA GLN A 68 0.53 -15.49 1.64
C GLN A 68 -0.55 -14.39 1.57
N LEU A 69 -0.17 -13.12 1.72
CA LEU A 69 -1.07 -11.98 1.54
C LEU A 69 -1.44 -11.77 0.07
N VAL A 70 -0.55 -12.13 -0.85
CA VAL A 70 -0.66 -11.81 -2.29
C VAL A 70 -1.89 -12.46 -2.91
N ARG A 71 -2.12 -13.75 -2.66
CA ARG A 71 -3.23 -14.48 -3.28
C ARG A 71 -4.62 -13.90 -2.94
N PRO A 72 -5.01 -13.73 -1.66
CA PRO A 72 -6.30 -13.13 -1.33
C PRO A 72 -6.40 -11.68 -1.80
N TYR A 73 -5.29 -10.91 -1.79
CA TYR A 73 -5.24 -9.57 -2.34
C TYR A 73 -5.58 -9.57 -3.85
N LEU A 74 -4.96 -10.43 -4.64
CA LEU A 74 -5.24 -10.55 -6.08
C LEU A 74 -6.69 -10.95 -6.35
N THR A 75 -7.25 -11.83 -5.53
CA THR A 75 -8.68 -12.21 -5.64
C THR A 75 -9.60 -11.00 -5.43
N ILE A 76 -9.28 -10.13 -4.47
CA ILE A 76 -10.04 -8.88 -4.26
C ILE A 76 -9.84 -7.95 -5.46
N ALA A 77 -8.62 -7.79 -5.97
CA ALA A 77 -8.32 -6.95 -7.13
C ALA A 77 -9.13 -7.36 -8.37
N ASP A 78 -9.12 -8.65 -8.70
CA ASP A 78 -9.83 -9.20 -9.85
C ASP A 78 -11.35 -9.01 -9.71
N ALA A 79 -11.91 -9.24 -8.52
CA ALA A 79 -13.32 -9.02 -8.25
C ALA A 79 -13.72 -7.53 -8.40
N LEU A 80 -12.89 -6.60 -7.89
CA LEU A 80 -13.14 -5.16 -8.05
C LEU A 80 -13.00 -4.71 -9.51
N ALA A 81 -12.08 -5.29 -10.27
CA ALA A 81 -11.94 -5.05 -11.71
C ALA A 81 -13.13 -5.58 -12.51
N ALA A 82 -13.84 -6.58 -11.99
CA ALA A 82 -15.07 -7.13 -12.57
C ALA A 82 -16.36 -6.45 -12.07
N ASP A 83 -16.29 -5.40 -11.24
CA ASP A 83 -17.43 -4.77 -10.55
C ASP A 83 -18.23 -5.76 -9.67
N ASP A 84 -17.57 -6.76 -9.08
CA ASP A 84 -18.20 -7.76 -8.21
C ASP A 84 -17.85 -7.51 -6.72
N PRO A 85 -18.62 -6.68 -6.01
CA PRO A 85 -18.38 -6.40 -4.59
C PRO A 85 -18.62 -7.63 -3.70
N ASN A 86 -19.45 -8.58 -4.14
CA ASN A 86 -19.74 -9.79 -3.35
C ASN A 86 -18.51 -10.72 -3.32
N SER A 87 -17.92 -10.98 -4.47
CA SER A 87 -16.68 -11.78 -4.56
C SER A 87 -15.50 -11.07 -3.88
N ALA A 88 -15.40 -9.74 -4.01
CA ALA A 88 -14.39 -8.97 -3.31
C ALA A 88 -14.53 -9.11 -1.79
N SER A 89 -15.74 -8.93 -1.24
CA SER A 89 -16.02 -9.07 0.19
C SER A 89 -15.80 -10.50 0.69
N ALA A 90 -16.14 -11.51 -0.11
CA ALA A 90 -15.94 -12.93 0.24
C ALA A 90 -14.47 -13.32 0.37
N ALA A 91 -13.56 -12.60 -0.28
CA ALA A 91 -12.11 -12.84 -0.18
C ALA A 91 -11.46 -12.18 1.05
N VAL A 92 -12.10 -11.18 1.68
CA VAL A 92 -11.54 -10.45 2.82
C VAL A 92 -11.22 -11.34 4.03
N PRO A 93 -12.05 -12.34 4.42
CA PRO A 93 -11.71 -13.24 5.52
C PRO A 93 -10.41 -14.04 5.30
N LEU A 94 -10.10 -14.41 4.05
CA LEU A 94 -8.85 -15.09 3.72
C LEU A 94 -7.65 -14.15 3.89
N LEU A 95 -7.78 -12.88 3.49
CA LEU A 95 -6.75 -11.88 3.73
C LEU A 95 -6.55 -11.65 5.23
N GLN A 96 -7.63 -11.57 6.00
CA GLN A 96 -7.58 -11.44 7.47
C GLN A 96 -6.86 -12.62 8.12
N GLN A 97 -7.15 -13.84 7.68
CA GLN A 97 -6.49 -15.03 8.15
C GLN A 97 -4.99 -15.00 7.83
N SER A 98 -4.61 -14.64 6.60
CA SER A 98 -3.20 -14.50 6.21
C SER A 98 -2.48 -13.49 7.09
N VAL A 99 -3.06 -12.31 7.35
CA VAL A 99 -2.47 -11.30 8.26
C VAL A 99 -2.30 -11.86 9.67
N SER A 100 -3.31 -12.56 10.19
CA SER A 100 -3.28 -13.10 11.56
C SER A 100 -2.29 -14.24 11.73
N SER A 101 -1.91 -14.92 10.65
CA SER A 101 -0.97 -16.06 10.69
C SER A 101 0.50 -15.65 10.65
N ILE A 102 0.81 -14.38 10.41
CA ILE A 102 2.20 -13.92 10.32
C ILE A 102 2.87 -13.98 11.70
N ASN A 103 3.92 -14.79 11.78
CA ASN A 103 4.74 -14.95 12.99
C ASN A 103 6.05 -14.15 12.83
N ALA A 104 6.19 -13.12 13.65
CA ALA A 104 7.33 -12.21 13.62
C ALA A 104 8.41 -12.54 14.68
N GLN A 105 8.30 -13.66 15.41
CA GLN A 105 9.21 -13.97 16.53
C GLN A 105 10.67 -14.14 16.12
N SER A 106 10.94 -14.46 14.85
CA SER A 106 12.29 -14.61 14.32
C SER A 106 12.96 -13.30 13.90
N LEU A 107 12.24 -12.17 13.96
CA LEU A 107 12.77 -10.86 13.57
C LEU A 107 13.74 -10.28 14.61
N SER A 108 14.74 -9.55 14.14
CA SER A 108 15.60 -8.75 15.01
C SER A 108 14.80 -7.64 15.71
N ALA A 109 15.28 -7.13 16.83
CA ALA A 109 14.60 -6.05 17.58
C ALA A 109 14.28 -4.83 16.69
N LYS A 110 15.23 -4.39 15.88
CA LYS A 110 15.07 -3.27 14.93
C LYS A 110 13.98 -3.55 13.87
N THR A 111 14.00 -4.76 13.32
CA THR A 111 13.03 -5.18 12.29
C THR A 111 11.65 -5.36 12.90
N MET A 112 11.58 -5.84 14.14
CA MET A 112 10.33 -5.99 14.90
C MET A 112 9.66 -4.63 15.15
N GLU A 113 10.41 -3.59 15.48
CA GLU A 113 9.85 -2.23 15.65
C GLU A 113 9.16 -1.76 14.36
N ARG A 114 9.84 -1.94 13.22
CA ARG A 114 9.25 -1.60 11.91
C ARG A 114 8.02 -2.46 11.61
N TRP A 115 8.12 -3.78 11.83
CA TRP A 115 7.00 -4.70 11.63
C TRP A 115 5.77 -4.34 12.46
N ASN A 116 5.94 -3.93 13.71
CA ASN A 116 4.83 -3.53 14.57
C ASN A 116 4.04 -2.34 14.00
N VAL A 117 4.70 -1.42 13.31
CA VAL A 117 4.04 -0.31 12.61
C VAL A 117 3.20 -0.83 11.46
N GLU A 118 3.78 -1.68 10.59
CA GLU A 118 3.08 -2.24 9.43
C GLU A 118 1.94 -3.18 9.84
N MET A 119 2.11 -3.99 10.87
CA MET A 119 1.06 -4.88 11.38
C MET A 119 -0.14 -4.08 11.91
N LYS A 120 0.11 -2.94 12.57
CA LYS A 120 -0.97 -2.05 13.01
C LYS A 120 -1.73 -1.46 11.83
N SER A 121 -1.02 -1.03 10.79
CA SER A 121 -1.59 -0.52 9.54
C SER A 121 -2.40 -1.61 8.84
N LEU A 122 -1.83 -2.79 8.60
CA LEU A 122 -2.51 -3.94 8.00
C LEU A 122 -3.81 -4.30 8.73
N SER A 123 -3.76 -4.37 10.06
CA SER A 123 -4.94 -4.71 10.88
C SER A 123 -6.06 -3.69 10.72
N ALA A 124 -5.71 -2.40 10.67
CA ALA A 124 -6.68 -1.33 10.47
C ALA A 124 -7.28 -1.37 9.05
N ILE A 125 -6.47 -1.63 8.03
CA ILE A 125 -6.91 -1.74 6.63
C ILE A 125 -7.84 -2.94 6.43
N VAL A 126 -7.49 -4.11 6.96
CA VAL A 126 -8.32 -5.32 6.88
C VAL A 126 -9.65 -5.11 7.62
N ALA A 127 -9.63 -4.47 8.78
CA ALA A 127 -10.86 -4.10 9.49
C ALA A 127 -11.75 -3.13 8.67
N ARG A 128 -11.14 -2.24 7.87
CA ARG A 128 -11.85 -1.34 6.98
C ARG A 128 -12.47 -2.09 5.79
N LEU A 129 -11.71 -3.00 5.15
CA LEU A 129 -12.22 -3.88 4.11
C LEU A 129 -13.42 -4.71 4.60
N SER A 130 -13.32 -5.28 5.80
CA SER A 130 -14.39 -6.10 6.42
C SER A 130 -15.67 -5.32 6.72
N LYS A 131 -15.58 -3.99 6.88
CA LYS A 131 -16.72 -3.11 7.18
C LYS A 131 -17.27 -2.40 5.95
N ALA A 132 -16.66 -2.56 4.79
CA ALA A 132 -17.11 -1.92 3.56
C ALA A 132 -18.47 -2.48 3.13
N THR A 133 -19.43 -1.59 2.85
CA THR A 133 -20.81 -1.94 2.54
C THR A 133 -21.14 -1.85 1.06
N ASP A 134 -20.28 -1.20 0.30
CA ASP A 134 -20.45 -0.94 -1.12
C ASP A 134 -19.11 -0.99 -1.85
N ILE A 135 -19.16 -0.96 -3.19
CA ILE A 135 -17.97 -1.10 -4.02
C ILE A 135 -17.00 0.07 -3.88
N ASP A 136 -17.49 1.28 -3.64
CA ASP A 136 -16.64 2.47 -3.51
C ASP A 136 -15.87 2.44 -2.19
N ALA A 137 -16.52 1.99 -1.11
CA ALA A 137 -15.86 1.73 0.18
C ALA A 137 -14.82 0.62 0.07
N LEU A 138 -15.13 -0.48 -0.66
CA LEU A 138 -14.18 -1.56 -0.95
C LEU A 138 -12.98 -1.05 -1.74
N ARG A 139 -13.19 -0.31 -2.84
CA ARG A 139 -12.12 0.28 -3.65
C ARG A 139 -11.23 1.23 -2.85
N SER A 140 -11.84 2.06 -2.00
CA SER A 140 -11.10 2.98 -1.13
C SER A 140 -10.23 2.25 -0.11
N ALA A 141 -10.73 1.19 0.50
CA ALA A 141 -9.98 0.37 1.44
C ALA A 141 -8.93 -0.50 0.73
N PHE A 142 -9.23 -0.99 -0.48
CA PHE A 142 -8.31 -1.73 -1.32
C PHE A 142 -7.11 -0.88 -1.78
N ALA A 143 -7.30 0.40 -2.07
CA ALA A 143 -6.20 1.30 -2.40
C ALA A 143 -5.19 1.40 -1.23
N LEU A 144 -5.68 1.49 0.01
CA LEU A 144 -4.81 1.45 1.19
C LEU A 144 -4.08 0.11 1.33
N MET A 145 -4.75 -1.00 1.03
CA MET A 145 -4.12 -2.33 1.05
C MET A 145 -3.04 -2.46 -0.03
N SER A 146 -3.25 -1.88 -1.20
CA SER A 146 -2.27 -1.85 -2.28
C SER A 146 -1.02 -1.07 -1.88
N ASP A 147 -1.20 0.14 -1.31
CA ASP A 147 -0.09 0.96 -0.82
C ASP A 147 0.69 0.24 0.29
N GLU A 148 -0.02 -0.45 1.17
CA GLU A 148 0.59 -1.22 2.26
C GLU A 148 1.40 -2.41 1.73
N LEU A 149 0.84 -3.19 0.79
CA LEU A 149 1.53 -4.34 0.21
C LEU A 149 2.79 -3.91 -0.56
N LEU A 150 2.75 -2.78 -1.28
CA LEU A 150 3.92 -2.16 -1.89
C LEU A 150 4.96 -1.72 -0.85
N THR A 151 4.52 -1.20 0.29
CA THR A 151 5.39 -0.83 1.42
C THR A 151 6.06 -2.05 2.01
N LEU A 152 5.32 -3.14 2.24
CA LEU A 152 5.86 -4.41 2.72
C LEU A 152 6.90 -4.99 1.75
N HIS A 153 6.61 -4.94 0.44
CA HIS A 153 7.56 -5.36 -0.59
C HIS A 153 8.87 -4.57 -0.52
N ARG A 154 8.78 -3.24 -0.44
CA ARG A 154 9.98 -2.37 -0.39
C ARG A 154 10.78 -2.53 0.90
N THR A 155 10.09 -2.84 2.01
CA THR A 155 10.69 -2.90 3.36
C THR A 155 11.26 -4.29 3.67
N PHE A 156 10.54 -5.35 3.36
CA PHE A 156 10.87 -6.72 3.76
C PHE A 156 11.13 -7.67 2.60
N GLY A 157 10.73 -7.28 1.38
CA GLY A 157 10.66 -8.15 0.20
C GLY A 157 9.43 -9.06 0.19
N LEU A 158 8.95 -9.39 -0.98
CA LEU A 158 7.92 -10.41 -1.20
C LEU A 158 8.52 -11.54 -2.04
N PRO A 159 8.24 -12.80 -1.71
CA PRO A 159 8.71 -13.92 -2.52
C PRO A 159 8.05 -13.87 -3.90
N ASN A 160 8.79 -14.30 -4.95
CA ASN A 160 8.32 -14.32 -6.34
C ASN A 160 7.80 -12.96 -6.85
N SER A 161 8.35 -11.87 -6.34
CA SER A 161 7.97 -10.52 -6.76
C SER A 161 8.29 -10.22 -8.22
N ASP A 162 9.22 -10.95 -8.83
CA ASP A 162 9.56 -10.93 -10.25
C ASP A 162 8.40 -11.37 -11.18
N GLN A 163 7.41 -12.07 -10.64
CA GLN A 163 6.17 -12.46 -11.32
C GLN A 163 5.03 -11.46 -11.13
N LEU A 164 5.26 -10.38 -10.40
CA LEU A 164 4.27 -9.36 -10.09
C LEU A 164 4.60 -8.06 -10.80
N PHE A 165 3.55 -7.29 -11.08
CA PHE A 165 3.63 -5.96 -11.67
C PHE A 165 3.01 -4.93 -10.74
N GLU A 166 3.66 -3.77 -10.61
CA GLU A 166 3.06 -2.56 -10.04
C GLU A 166 2.44 -1.76 -11.18
N LEU A 167 1.17 -1.43 -11.04
CA LEU A 167 0.43 -0.58 -11.97
C LEU A 167 -0.06 0.66 -11.23
N HIS A 168 -0.28 1.74 -11.99
CA HIS A 168 -0.81 2.98 -11.45
C HIS A 168 -1.88 3.55 -12.38
N CYS A 169 -3.01 3.96 -11.81
CA CYS A 169 -4.05 4.69 -12.51
C CYS A 169 -4.08 6.15 -12.04
N PRO A 170 -3.75 7.13 -12.91
CA PRO A 170 -3.70 8.54 -12.52
C PRO A 170 -5.09 9.13 -12.27
N MET A 171 -6.13 8.50 -12.81
CA MET A 171 -7.51 8.98 -12.72
C MET A 171 -8.22 8.52 -11.45
N ALA A 172 -7.69 7.50 -10.75
CA ALA A 172 -8.33 6.96 -9.56
C ALA A 172 -8.58 8.07 -8.50
N PHE A 173 -9.74 7.98 -7.84
CA PHE A 173 -10.13 8.88 -6.75
C PHE A 173 -10.03 10.38 -7.11
N ASP A 174 -10.73 10.78 -8.17
CA ASP A 174 -10.79 12.17 -8.65
C ASP A 174 -9.41 12.73 -9.04
N GLY A 175 -8.61 11.93 -9.74
CA GLY A 175 -7.28 12.32 -10.23
C GLY A 175 -6.19 12.33 -9.14
N ARG A 176 -6.44 11.70 -8.00
CA ARG A 176 -5.40 11.51 -6.97
C ARG A 176 -4.40 10.44 -7.36
N GLY A 177 -4.82 9.54 -8.20
CA GLY A 177 -4.08 8.36 -8.57
C GLY A 177 -4.08 7.27 -7.49
N ALA A 178 -3.91 6.04 -7.92
CA ALA A 178 -3.69 4.91 -7.02
C ALA A 178 -2.94 3.78 -7.75
N SER A 179 -2.08 3.09 -7.01
CA SER A 179 -1.35 1.93 -7.51
C SER A 179 -2.01 0.63 -7.06
N TRP A 180 -1.74 -0.45 -7.79
CA TRP A 180 -2.09 -1.82 -7.40
C TRP A 180 -1.06 -2.81 -7.92
N ILE A 181 -1.16 -4.06 -7.47
CA ILE A 181 -0.32 -5.16 -7.88
C ILE A 181 -1.18 -6.18 -8.64
N GLN A 182 -0.65 -6.75 -9.72
CA GLN A 182 -1.23 -7.89 -10.43
C GLN A 182 -0.16 -8.84 -10.97
N ILE A 183 -0.57 -10.03 -11.46
CA ILE A 183 0.36 -11.10 -11.87
C ILE A 183 0.97 -10.85 -13.25
N ASP A 184 0.30 -10.08 -14.12
CA ASP A 184 0.69 -9.86 -15.52
C ASP A 184 0.59 -8.38 -15.90
N ASP A 185 1.02 -8.01 -17.08
CA ASP A 185 1.00 -6.65 -17.63
C ASP A 185 -0.33 -6.28 -18.30
N ALA A 186 -1.27 -7.21 -18.38
CA ALA A 186 -2.57 -6.97 -18.99
C ALA A 186 -3.50 -6.20 -18.06
N VAL A 187 -3.45 -4.87 -18.12
CA VAL A 187 -4.14 -3.94 -17.21
C VAL A 187 -5.58 -4.35 -16.91
N ARG A 188 -5.89 -4.55 -15.63
CA ARG A 188 -7.22 -4.78 -15.07
C ARG A 188 -7.40 -3.86 -13.86
N ASN A 189 -7.93 -2.66 -14.12
CA ASN A 189 -8.04 -1.61 -13.14
C ASN A 189 -9.12 -1.91 -12.08
N PRO A 190 -8.76 -2.15 -10.80
CA PRO A 190 -9.71 -2.46 -9.74
C PRO A 190 -10.52 -1.24 -9.27
N TYR A 191 -10.06 -0.03 -9.55
CA TYR A 191 -10.66 1.21 -9.06
C TYR A 191 -11.84 1.69 -9.90
N TYR A 192 -11.91 1.26 -11.16
CA TYR A 192 -12.97 1.66 -12.09
C TYR A 192 -13.75 0.48 -12.66
N GLY A 193 -13.20 -0.74 -12.58
CA GLY A 193 -13.82 -1.89 -13.20
C GLY A 193 -14.01 -1.72 -14.72
N PRO A 194 -15.08 -2.26 -15.30
CA PRO A 194 -15.34 -2.23 -16.74
C PRO A 194 -15.38 -0.82 -17.35
N SER A 195 -15.72 0.21 -16.58
CA SER A 195 -15.84 1.58 -17.08
C SER A 195 -14.50 2.18 -17.55
N MET A 196 -13.39 1.80 -16.90
CA MET A 196 -12.02 2.21 -17.27
C MET A 196 -11.01 1.10 -17.03
N LEU A 197 -11.34 -0.13 -17.43
CA LEU A 197 -10.57 -1.34 -17.10
C LEU A 197 -9.08 -1.27 -17.51
N LYS A 198 -8.78 -0.55 -18.59
CA LYS A 198 -7.43 -0.43 -19.17
C LYS A 198 -6.71 0.86 -18.78
N CYS A 199 -7.25 1.63 -17.85
CA CYS A 199 -6.61 2.87 -17.41
C CYS A 199 -5.41 2.58 -16.51
N ALA A 200 -4.21 2.77 -17.05
CA ALA A 200 -2.94 2.82 -16.32
C ALA A 200 -1.95 3.68 -17.09
N ASP A 201 -1.14 4.46 -16.38
CA ASP A 201 -0.01 5.22 -16.94
C ASP A 201 1.35 4.62 -16.52
N LYS A 202 1.34 3.63 -15.61
CA LYS A 202 2.49 2.86 -15.18
C LYS A 202 2.16 1.38 -15.20
N VAL A 203 3.03 0.57 -15.79
CA VAL A 203 3.02 -0.90 -15.73
C VAL A 203 4.48 -1.34 -15.65
N GLU A 204 4.95 -1.73 -14.47
CA GLU A 204 6.35 -2.09 -14.25
C GLU A 204 6.43 -3.40 -13.47
N PRO A 205 7.39 -4.30 -13.80
CA PRO A 205 7.66 -5.47 -12.98
C PRO A 205 7.99 -5.04 -11.54
N LEU A 206 7.46 -5.77 -10.57
CA LEU A 206 7.76 -5.59 -9.17
C LEU A 206 9.07 -6.32 -8.84
N SER A 207 10.20 -5.80 -9.38
CA SER A 207 11.51 -6.41 -9.18
C SER A 207 12.03 -6.17 -7.77
N GLU A 208 12.67 -7.18 -7.17
CA GLU A 208 13.56 -6.93 -6.05
C GLU A 208 14.67 -5.97 -6.53
N LYS A 209 14.84 -4.83 -5.84
CA LYS A 209 16.01 -4.00 -6.05
C LYS A 209 17.24 -4.84 -5.66
N GLN A 210 17.93 -5.35 -6.65
CA GLN A 210 19.21 -6.00 -6.46
C GLN A 210 20.14 -5.02 -5.73
N PRO A 211 20.81 -5.42 -4.63
CA PRO A 211 21.83 -4.58 -4.01
C PRO A 211 22.85 -4.21 -5.10
N PRO A 212 23.42 -3.00 -5.09
CA PRO A 212 24.45 -2.63 -6.04
C PRO A 212 25.54 -3.70 -5.97
N ALA A 213 25.87 -4.28 -7.13
CA ALA A 213 26.96 -5.23 -7.25
C ALA A 213 28.20 -4.54 -6.68
N ASP A 214 28.83 -5.16 -5.67
CA ASP A 214 30.11 -4.69 -5.15
C ASP A 214 31.10 -4.64 -6.31
N GLU A 215 31.42 -3.44 -6.80
CA GLU A 215 32.52 -3.19 -7.70
C GLU A 215 33.86 -3.34 -6.95
N HIS A 216 34.11 -4.51 -6.40
CA HIS A 216 35.41 -4.93 -5.90
C HIS A 216 35.90 -6.15 -6.68
N SER A 217 36.09 -6.01 -7.99
CA SER A 217 37.02 -6.90 -8.72
C SER A 217 38.28 -6.14 -9.06
N GLY A 218 39.22 -6.31 -8.20
CA GLY A 218 40.63 -6.27 -8.23
C GLY A 218 41.34 -5.77 -9.49
N HIS A 219 41.96 -4.64 -9.39
CA HIS A 219 43.19 -4.37 -10.10
C HIS A 219 44.33 -4.99 -9.28
N ASN A 220 44.64 -6.24 -9.56
CA ASN A 220 45.95 -6.80 -9.23
C ASN A 220 46.73 -6.84 -10.55
N ARG A 221 47.62 -5.86 -10.77
CA ARG A 221 48.72 -5.94 -11.72
C ARG A 221 50.00 -6.12 -10.92
N GLY A 222 50.51 -7.36 -10.90
CA GLY A 222 51.90 -7.64 -10.65
C GLY A 222 52.75 -7.40 -11.89
#